data_c3d8c039113e8150b179e533d1a794e4
#
_entry.id   c3d8c039113e8150b179e533d1a794e4
#
_cell.length_a   1.000
_cell.length_b   1.000
_cell.length_c   1.000
_cell.angle_alpha   90.00
_cell.angle_beta   90.00
_cell.angle_gamma   90.00
#
_symmetry.space_group_name_H-M   'P 1'
#
loop_
_entity.id
_entity.type
_entity.pdbx_description
1 polymer ?
#
loop_
_entity_poly.entity_id
_entity_poly.type
_entity_poly.pdbx_seq_one_letter_code
_entity_poly.pdbx_strand_id
1 'polypeptide(L)'
;MQGPTLLVVVRHAESIRNQIKKDTVYFADDAARRVVRGTPDHEVALTPAGHEQARQTGRAIRERFGLFDCVYTSGYTRTEETAQGLLEAYTDEERARIKVERSFYIRERDPGYAYDMTEAEARAAFPWLAEYWQTFGPFFSRPPGGESLADVAARVDTFLTMLSREHDGQRVLLVVHGGTIRCLRLLLERWPYEKVSELFAEEPPKNCGVTTYERSATGELRLVEYNRVYWTVGSPED
;
A
#
# COMPACT_ATOMS: atom_id res chain seq x y z
N MET A 1 -22.87 -14.99 0.53
CA MET A 1 -22.13 -13.88 -0.09
C MET A 1 -20.70 -14.36 -0.27
N GLN A 2 -20.19 -14.29 -1.48
CA GLN A 2 -18.87 -14.86 -1.82
C GLN A 2 -17.79 -13.79 -2.08
N GLY A 3 -18.16 -12.50 -2.00
CA GLY A 3 -17.26 -11.38 -2.24
C GLY A 3 -16.91 -11.13 -3.71
N PRO A 4 -15.88 -10.31 -4.00
CA PRO A 4 -15.52 -9.94 -5.36
C PRO A 4 -15.01 -11.14 -6.17
N THR A 5 -15.24 -11.12 -7.48
CA THR A 5 -14.70 -12.13 -8.41
C THR A 5 -13.23 -11.88 -8.74
N LEU A 6 -12.83 -10.61 -8.72
CA LEU A 6 -11.47 -10.15 -8.94
C LEU A 6 -11.13 -9.05 -7.92
N LEU A 7 -9.99 -9.20 -7.27
CA LEU A 7 -9.41 -8.17 -6.41
C LEU A 7 -8.00 -7.86 -6.90
N VAL A 8 -7.81 -6.65 -7.42
CA VAL A 8 -6.51 -6.13 -7.84
C VAL A 8 -6.02 -5.13 -6.78
N VAL A 9 -4.84 -5.35 -6.25
CA VAL A 9 -4.24 -4.52 -5.20
C VAL A 9 -2.97 -3.88 -5.73
N VAL A 10 -2.91 -2.56 -5.70
CA VAL A 10 -1.78 -1.77 -6.19
C VAL A 10 -1.17 -0.98 -5.03
N ARG A 11 0.14 -1.10 -4.82
CA ARG A 11 0.84 -0.14 -3.95
C ARG A 11 0.87 1.22 -4.64
N HIS A 12 0.63 2.29 -3.89
CA HIS A 12 0.77 3.64 -4.43
C HIS A 12 2.12 3.81 -5.17
N ALA A 13 2.14 4.68 -6.18
CA ALA A 13 3.31 5.05 -6.96
C ALA A 13 4.37 5.75 -6.09
N GLU A 14 5.54 6.01 -6.63
CA GLU A 14 6.62 6.67 -5.91
C GLU A 14 6.17 8.03 -5.37
N SER A 15 6.24 8.20 -4.04
CA SER A 15 5.99 9.46 -3.36
C SER A 15 7.29 10.21 -3.06
N ILE A 16 7.18 11.53 -2.81
CA ILE A 16 8.31 12.36 -2.37
C ILE A 16 9.02 11.72 -1.17
N ARG A 17 8.27 11.14 -0.22
CA ARG A 17 8.87 10.49 0.95
C ARG A 17 9.62 9.19 0.59
N ASN A 18 9.15 8.41 -0.38
CA ASN A 18 9.88 7.24 -0.87
C ASN A 18 11.22 7.63 -1.47
N GLN A 19 11.23 8.66 -2.32
CA GLN A 19 12.42 9.18 -2.95
C GLN A 19 13.47 9.66 -1.94
N ILE A 20 13.02 10.36 -0.88
CA ILE A 20 13.91 10.92 0.14
C ILE A 20 14.48 9.83 1.06
N LYS A 21 13.64 8.92 1.52
CA LYS A 21 14.02 7.89 2.50
C LYS A 21 14.74 6.68 1.90
N LYS A 22 14.61 6.44 0.61
CA LYS A 22 15.29 5.32 -0.10
C LYS A 22 15.20 4.00 0.68
N ASP A 23 13.98 3.63 1.09
CA ASP A 23 13.66 2.41 1.86
C ASP A 23 14.19 2.37 3.30
N THR A 24 14.70 3.48 3.84
CA THR A 24 15.04 3.58 5.27
C THR A 24 13.83 4.02 6.12
N VAL A 25 13.82 3.64 7.40
CA VAL A 25 12.78 4.05 8.36
C VAL A 25 12.94 5.52 8.74
N TYR A 26 14.17 5.97 8.94
CA TYR A 26 14.51 7.31 9.39
C TYR A 26 15.02 8.18 8.25
N PHE A 27 15.01 9.50 8.45
CA PHE A 27 15.71 10.41 7.53
C PHE A 27 17.23 10.28 7.71
N ALA A 28 17.96 10.36 6.60
CA ALA A 28 19.43 10.32 6.65
C ALA A 28 20.00 11.50 7.46
N ASP A 29 19.40 12.69 7.28
CA ASP A 29 19.79 13.93 7.92
C ASP A 29 18.65 14.96 7.91
N ASP A 30 18.90 16.12 8.53
CA ASP A 30 17.97 17.24 8.55
C ASP A 30 17.67 17.86 7.19
N ALA A 31 18.60 17.78 6.25
CA ALA A 31 18.38 18.32 4.89
C ALA A 31 17.32 17.48 4.16
N ALA A 32 17.42 16.17 4.24
CA ALA A 32 16.42 15.23 3.72
C ALA A 32 15.05 15.47 4.38
N ARG A 33 15.01 15.62 5.71
CA ARG A 33 13.76 15.87 6.45
C ARG A 33 13.08 17.18 6.05
N ARG A 34 13.85 18.24 5.78
CA ARG A 34 13.28 19.58 5.44
C ARG A 34 12.36 19.56 4.23
N VAL A 35 12.55 18.65 3.29
CA VAL A 35 11.74 18.54 2.05
C VAL A 35 10.27 18.25 2.36
N VAL A 36 9.99 17.49 3.43
CA VAL A 36 8.63 17.12 3.84
C VAL A 36 8.25 17.69 5.21
N ARG A 37 9.08 18.55 5.79
CA ARG A 37 8.84 19.13 7.11
C ARG A 37 7.56 19.96 7.11
N GLY A 38 6.67 19.67 8.07
CA GLY A 38 5.37 20.34 8.17
C GLY A 38 4.29 19.79 7.26
N THR A 39 4.62 18.77 6.43
CA THR A 39 3.64 18.05 5.62
C THR A 39 3.26 16.75 6.33
N PRO A 40 2.02 16.57 6.76
CA PRO A 40 1.55 15.32 7.36
C PRO A 40 1.74 14.14 6.39
N ASP A 41 2.00 12.93 6.90
CA ASP A 41 2.28 11.77 6.05
C ASP A 41 1.16 11.48 5.04
N HIS A 42 -0.09 11.73 5.41
CA HIS A 42 -1.23 11.51 4.53
C HIS A 42 -1.36 12.54 3.40
N GLU A 43 -0.68 13.69 3.48
CA GLU A 43 -0.67 14.75 2.47
C GLU A 43 0.55 14.68 1.54
N VAL A 44 1.49 13.75 1.77
CA VAL A 44 2.67 13.61 0.93
C VAL A 44 2.28 13.12 -0.46
N ALA A 45 2.58 13.96 -1.48
CA ALA A 45 2.26 13.74 -2.88
C ALA A 45 3.22 12.74 -3.57
N LEU A 46 2.86 12.34 -4.79
CA LEU A 46 3.70 11.59 -5.70
C LEU A 46 4.86 12.45 -6.23
N THR A 47 5.90 11.79 -6.72
CA THR A 47 6.91 12.41 -7.58
C THR A 47 6.43 12.48 -9.03
N PRO A 48 7.04 13.29 -9.90
CA PRO A 48 6.76 13.24 -11.35
C PRO A 48 6.93 11.82 -11.93
N ALA A 49 7.96 11.09 -11.51
CA ALA A 49 8.16 9.69 -11.87
C ALA A 49 7.02 8.80 -11.35
N GLY A 50 6.52 9.03 -10.13
CA GLY A 50 5.37 8.33 -9.57
C GLY A 50 4.10 8.51 -10.40
N HIS A 51 3.82 9.72 -10.89
CA HIS A 51 2.69 9.96 -11.79
C HIS A 51 2.81 9.15 -13.08
N GLU A 52 4.02 9.06 -13.66
CA GLU A 52 4.23 8.26 -14.88
C GLU A 52 4.12 6.75 -14.59
N GLN A 53 4.63 6.27 -13.45
CA GLN A 53 4.41 4.89 -13.00
C GLN A 53 2.92 4.54 -12.94
N ALA A 54 2.11 5.44 -12.37
CA ALA A 54 0.66 5.24 -12.27
C ALA A 54 0.00 5.16 -13.64
N ARG A 55 0.33 6.08 -14.58
CA ARG A 55 -0.21 6.06 -15.94
C ARG A 55 0.13 4.79 -16.72
N GLN A 56 1.41 4.37 -16.68
CA GLN A 56 1.84 3.14 -17.36
C GLN A 56 1.15 1.90 -16.79
N THR A 57 1.08 1.82 -15.45
CA THR A 57 0.40 0.73 -14.76
C THR A 57 -1.09 0.72 -15.09
N GLY A 58 -1.73 1.88 -15.18
CA GLY A 58 -3.15 1.99 -15.55
C GLY A 58 -3.46 1.42 -16.92
N ARG A 59 -2.63 1.71 -17.93
CA ARG A 59 -2.77 1.13 -19.27
C ARG A 59 -2.71 -0.41 -19.25
N ALA A 60 -1.72 -0.97 -18.56
CA ALA A 60 -1.56 -2.41 -18.44
C ALA A 60 -2.71 -3.09 -17.66
N ILE A 61 -3.17 -2.46 -16.58
CA ILE A 61 -4.30 -2.95 -15.78
C ILE A 61 -5.59 -2.94 -16.62
N ARG A 62 -5.86 -1.86 -17.36
CA ARG A 62 -7.04 -1.79 -18.23
C ARG A 62 -7.00 -2.85 -19.32
N GLU A 63 -5.86 -3.05 -19.98
CA GLU A 63 -5.69 -4.07 -21.01
C GLU A 63 -5.91 -5.48 -20.45
N ARG A 64 -5.34 -5.78 -19.29
CA ARG A 64 -5.38 -7.12 -18.70
C ARG A 64 -6.70 -7.45 -18.02
N PHE A 65 -7.26 -6.51 -17.28
CA PHE A 65 -8.42 -6.74 -16.42
C PHE A 65 -9.69 -6.06 -16.90
N GLY A 66 -9.63 -5.10 -17.84
CA GLY A 66 -10.81 -4.36 -18.28
C GLY A 66 -11.37 -3.42 -17.23
N LEU A 67 -12.70 -3.28 -17.17
CA LEU A 67 -13.40 -2.35 -16.28
C LEU A 67 -13.51 -2.91 -14.86
N PHE A 68 -13.37 -2.03 -13.86
CA PHE A 68 -13.68 -2.30 -12.46
C PHE A 68 -15.03 -1.69 -12.08
N ASP A 69 -15.72 -2.31 -11.12
CA ASP A 69 -16.96 -1.78 -10.56
C ASP A 69 -16.66 -0.74 -9.47
N CYS A 70 -15.60 -0.98 -8.69
CA CYS A 70 -15.21 -0.10 -7.59
C CYS A 70 -13.68 0.03 -7.46
N VAL A 71 -13.23 1.24 -7.11
CA VAL A 71 -11.84 1.56 -6.76
C VAL A 71 -11.82 2.12 -5.34
N TYR A 72 -11.04 1.52 -4.46
CA TYR A 72 -10.81 2.03 -3.11
C TYR A 72 -9.43 2.66 -2.98
N THR A 73 -9.37 3.81 -2.33
CA THR A 73 -8.14 4.44 -1.86
C THR A 73 -8.13 4.52 -0.33
N SER A 74 -6.96 4.73 0.25
CA SER A 74 -6.82 4.95 1.69
C SER A 74 -7.18 6.38 2.14
N GLY A 75 -7.42 7.29 1.18
CA GLY A 75 -7.58 8.71 1.44
C GLY A 75 -6.27 9.49 1.57
N TYR A 76 -5.10 8.84 1.46
CA TYR A 76 -3.81 9.53 1.41
C TYR A 76 -3.58 10.10 0.02
N THR A 77 -3.03 11.31 -0.09
CA THR A 77 -2.77 12.00 -1.36
C THR A 77 -2.08 11.08 -2.38
N ARG A 78 -1.02 10.37 -1.99
CA ARG A 78 -0.31 9.44 -2.87
C ARG A 78 -1.16 8.29 -3.40
N THR A 79 -2.17 7.83 -2.67
CA THR A 79 -3.09 6.78 -3.17
C THR A 79 -4.15 7.36 -4.09
N GLU A 80 -4.60 8.57 -3.84
CA GLU A 80 -5.58 9.26 -4.69
C GLU A 80 -4.96 9.66 -6.03
N GLU A 81 -3.78 10.27 -6.01
CA GLU A 81 -3.03 10.60 -7.23
C GLU A 81 -2.67 9.35 -8.04
N THR A 82 -2.30 8.24 -7.35
CA THR A 82 -2.08 6.96 -8.04
C THR A 82 -3.36 6.46 -8.69
N ALA A 83 -4.49 6.43 -7.97
CA ALA A 83 -5.77 6.00 -8.52
C ALA A 83 -6.19 6.87 -9.71
N GLN A 84 -6.00 8.19 -9.62
CA GLN A 84 -6.25 9.10 -10.73
C GLN A 84 -5.42 8.73 -11.96
N GLY A 85 -4.11 8.54 -11.81
CA GLY A 85 -3.22 8.14 -12.90
C GLY A 85 -3.57 6.78 -13.51
N LEU A 86 -3.98 5.80 -12.68
CA LEU A 86 -4.49 4.50 -13.16
C LEU A 86 -5.75 4.68 -14.02
N LEU A 87 -6.65 5.56 -13.60
CA LEU A 87 -7.94 5.80 -14.26
C LEU A 87 -7.83 6.64 -15.53
N GLU A 88 -6.73 7.31 -15.80
CA GLU A 88 -6.49 8.01 -17.08
C GLU A 88 -6.52 7.07 -18.30
N ALA A 89 -6.31 5.77 -18.09
CA ALA A 89 -6.41 4.77 -19.16
C ALA A 89 -7.86 4.45 -19.59
N TYR A 90 -8.86 4.93 -18.86
CA TYR A 90 -10.28 4.69 -19.11
C TYR A 90 -10.94 5.89 -19.77
N THR A 91 -11.94 5.67 -20.64
CA THR A 91 -12.73 6.76 -21.22
C THR A 91 -13.56 7.46 -20.16
N ASP A 92 -14.10 8.64 -20.49
CA ASP A 92 -14.97 9.38 -19.57
C ASP A 92 -16.22 8.58 -19.21
N GLU A 93 -16.81 7.88 -20.18
CA GLU A 93 -17.97 7.03 -19.97
C GLU A 93 -17.65 5.82 -19.07
N GLU A 94 -16.46 5.22 -19.24
CA GLU A 94 -16.00 4.14 -18.38
C GLU A 94 -15.76 4.65 -16.95
N ARG A 95 -15.05 5.80 -16.80
CA ARG A 95 -14.82 6.42 -15.47
C ARG A 95 -16.09 6.77 -14.74
N ALA A 96 -17.11 7.26 -15.46
CA ALA A 96 -18.39 7.59 -14.85
C ALA A 96 -19.14 6.37 -14.28
N ARG A 97 -18.76 5.16 -14.69
CA ARG A 97 -19.33 3.88 -14.18
C ARG A 97 -18.55 3.30 -13.02
N ILE A 98 -17.31 3.74 -12.81
CA ILE A 98 -16.45 3.24 -11.75
C ILE A 98 -16.76 4.02 -10.46
N LYS A 99 -17.17 3.33 -9.42
CA LYS A 99 -17.34 3.94 -8.10
C LYS A 99 -15.96 4.11 -7.44
N VAL A 100 -15.60 5.34 -7.08
CA VAL A 100 -14.33 5.61 -6.35
C VAL A 100 -14.66 5.96 -4.90
N GLU A 101 -14.11 5.19 -3.97
CA GLU A 101 -14.36 5.33 -2.54
C GLU A 101 -13.07 5.44 -1.73
N ARG A 102 -13.19 6.06 -0.56
CA ARG A 102 -12.13 6.13 0.46
C ARG A 102 -12.45 5.20 1.62
N SER A 103 -11.44 4.50 2.11
CA SER A 103 -11.57 3.71 3.32
C SER A 103 -10.36 3.88 4.24
N PHE A 104 -10.60 4.37 5.46
CA PHE A 104 -9.54 4.51 6.47
C PHE A 104 -9.03 3.16 6.98
N TYR A 105 -9.76 2.07 6.77
CA TYR A 105 -9.33 0.73 7.15
C TYR A 105 -8.10 0.24 6.37
N ILE A 106 -7.87 0.78 5.16
CA ILE A 106 -6.75 0.41 4.29
C ILE A 106 -5.65 1.48 4.22
N ARG A 107 -5.61 2.43 5.17
CA ARG A 107 -4.53 3.40 5.31
C ARG A 107 -3.20 2.70 5.60
N GLU A 108 -2.09 3.44 5.43
CA GLU A 108 -0.76 2.92 5.80
C GLU A 108 -0.69 2.68 7.32
N ARG A 109 0.21 1.80 7.72
CA ARG A 109 0.60 1.64 9.11
C ARG A 109 1.06 2.99 9.65
N ASP A 110 0.51 3.40 10.79
CA ASP A 110 1.00 4.59 11.47
C ASP A 110 2.42 4.31 12.00
N PRO A 111 3.43 5.01 11.47
CA PRO A 111 4.82 4.77 11.84
C PRO A 111 5.22 5.39 13.20
N GLY A 112 4.33 6.15 13.83
CA GLY A 112 4.56 6.81 15.10
C GLY A 112 5.54 7.98 15.03
N TYR A 113 5.90 8.53 16.19
CA TYR A 113 6.69 9.76 16.29
C TYR A 113 8.11 9.66 15.73
N ALA A 114 8.73 8.48 15.83
CA ALA A 114 10.08 8.27 15.34
C ALA A 114 10.23 8.37 13.82
N TYR A 115 9.11 8.27 13.08
CA TYR A 115 9.12 8.30 11.63
C TYR A 115 9.61 9.61 11.02
N ASP A 116 9.41 10.73 11.70
CA ASP A 116 9.86 12.06 11.28
C ASP A 116 11.19 12.48 11.90
N MET A 117 11.92 11.53 12.47
CA MET A 117 13.23 11.74 13.09
C MET A 117 14.37 11.26 12.21
N THR A 118 15.56 11.75 12.45
CA THR A 118 16.80 11.11 12.03
C THR A 118 17.08 9.91 12.94
N GLU A 119 17.94 9.00 12.51
CA GLU A 119 18.30 7.83 13.32
C GLU A 119 18.91 8.23 14.68
N ALA A 120 19.76 9.26 14.69
CA ALA A 120 20.37 9.77 15.91
C ALA A 120 19.32 10.33 16.89
N GLU A 121 18.36 11.09 16.41
CA GLU A 121 17.26 11.62 17.22
C GLU A 121 16.36 10.50 17.77
N ALA A 122 16.01 9.52 16.93
CA ALA A 122 15.18 8.39 17.34
C ALA A 122 15.86 7.54 18.43
N ARG A 123 17.16 7.27 18.30
CA ARG A 123 17.96 6.58 19.32
C ARG A 123 18.06 7.35 20.63
N ALA A 124 18.20 8.67 20.56
CA ALA A 124 18.24 9.52 21.75
C ALA A 124 16.88 9.60 22.46
N ALA A 125 15.80 9.73 21.71
CA ALA A 125 14.44 9.82 22.26
C ALA A 125 13.91 8.47 22.77
N PHE A 126 14.27 7.38 22.11
CA PHE A 126 13.75 6.03 22.38
C PHE A 126 14.88 5.00 22.48
N PRO A 127 15.80 5.08 23.47
CA PRO A 127 16.99 4.21 23.55
C PRO A 127 16.64 2.73 23.75
N TRP A 128 15.46 2.43 24.29
CA TRP A 128 14.93 1.08 24.53
C TRP A 128 14.26 0.44 23.31
N LEU A 129 14.02 1.20 22.23
CA LEU A 129 13.17 0.76 21.12
C LEU A 129 13.76 -0.41 20.35
N ALA A 130 15.10 -0.47 20.18
CA ALA A 130 15.75 -1.58 19.47
C ALA A 130 15.60 -2.92 20.24
N GLU A 131 15.77 -2.90 21.55
CA GLU A 131 15.59 -4.08 22.41
C GLU A 131 14.12 -4.53 22.42
N TYR A 132 13.19 -3.57 22.50
CA TYR A 132 11.75 -3.84 22.42
C TYR A 132 11.37 -4.56 21.11
N TRP A 133 11.90 -4.10 19.96
CA TRP A 133 11.65 -4.75 18.68
C TRP A 133 12.23 -6.17 18.60
N GLN A 134 13.41 -6.38 19.17
CA GLN A 134 14.02 -7.72 19.25
C GLN A 134 13.19 -8.67 20.12
N THR A 135 12.67 -8.19 21.24
CA THR A 135 11.91 -8.98 22.20
C THR A 135 10.53 -9.38 21.70
N PHE A 136 9.78 -8.43 21.15
CA PHE A 136 8.37 -8.64 20.77
C PHE A 136 8.19 -9.01 19.28
N GLY A 137 9.24 -8.90 18.47
CA GLY A 137 9.21 -9.18 17.06
C GLY A 137 8.45 -8.12 16.22
N PRO A 138 8.65 -8.08 14.91
CA PRO A 138 8.15 -7.02 14.05
C PRO A 138 6.62 -7.02 13.88
N PHE A 139 5.94 -8.13 14.13
CA PHE A 139 4.49 -8.22 13.98
C PHE A 139 3.73 -7.51 15.11
N PHE A 140 4.15 -7.72 16.36
CA PHE A 140 3.48 -7.14 17.52
C PHE A 140 4.10 -5.84 18.02
N SER A 141 5.33 -5.54 17.62
CA SER A 141 6.01 -4.32 18.07
C SER A 141 5.31 -3.07 17.52
N ARG A 142 4.99 -2.18 18.45
CA ARG A 142 4.33 -0.91 18.17
C ARG A 142 5.34 0.22 18.30
N PRO A 143 5.61 1.02 17.25
CA PRO A 143 6.43 2.20 17.39
C PRO A 143 5.76 3.20 18.33
N PRO A 144 6.51 4.05 19.05
CA PRO A 144 5.93 5.06 19.93
C PRO A 144 4.90 5.95 19.23
N GLY A 145 3.65 5.89 19.67
CA GLY A 145 2.53 6.61 19.07
C GLY A 145 2.01 6.05 17.74
N GLY A 146 2.48 4.88 17.31
CA GLY A 146 2.09 4.26 16.03
C GLY A 146 1.35 2.92 16.17
N GLU A 147 1.18 2.22 15.05
CA GLU A 147 0.52 0.92 14.94
C GLU A 147 1.52 -0.23 14.84
N SER A 148 1.21 -1.38 15.46
CA SER A 148 1.84 -2.66 15.11
C SER A 148 1.26 -3.20 13.80
N LEU A 149 1.87 -4.22 13.21
CA LEU A 149 1.26 -4.92 12.07
C LEU A 149 0.01 -5.69 12.48
N ALA A 150 -0.06 -6.15 13.73
CA ALA A 150 -1.27 -6.77 14.28
C ALA A 150 -2.46 -5.77 14.30
N ASP A 151 -2.22 -4.50 14.64
CA ASP A 151 -3.26 -3.46 14.57
C ASP A 151 -3.73 -3.23 13.12
N VAL A 152 -2.79 -3.16 12.19
CA VAL A 152 -3.12 -3.02 10.76
C VAL A 152 -3.91 -4.24 10.26
N ALA A 153 -3.50 -5.45 10.62
CA ALA A 153 -4.20 -6.68 10.23
C ALA A 153 -5.64 -6.69 10.75
N ALA A 154 -5.89 -6.27 11.99
CA ALA A 154 -7.23 -6.21 12.56
C ALA A 154 -8.17 -5.26 11.78
N ARG A 155 -7.69 -4.07 11.38
CA ARG A 155 -8.54 -3.14 10.60
C ARG A 155 -8.68 -3.58 9.13
N VAL A 156 -7.67 -4.23 8.56
CA VAL A 156 -7.75 -4.81 7.21
C VAL A 156 -8.73 -5.98 7.17
N ASP A 157 -8.82 -6.80 8.22
CA ASP A 157 -9.81 -7.87 8.34
C ASP A 157 -11.25 -7.31 8.35
N THR A 158 -11.46 -6.20 9.07
CA THR A 158 -12.74 -5.47 9.03
C THR A 158 -13.08 -5.00 7.62
N PHE A 159 -12.10 -4.47 6.88
CA PHE A 159 -12.28 -4.08 5.49
C PHE A 159 -12.62 -5.27 4.57
N LEU A 160 -11.91 -6.40 4.70
CA LEU A 160 -12.17 -7.60 3.92
C LEU A 160 -13.57 -8.19 4.19
N THR A 161 -14.02 -8.11 5.45
CA THR A 161 -15.38 -8.50 5.83
C THR A 161 -16.43 -7.62 5.14
N MET A 162 -16.24 -6.30 5.15
CA MET A 162 -17.10 -5.35 4.42
C MET A 162 -17.07 -5.65 2.91
N LEU A 163 -15.87 -5.79 2.34
CA LEU A 163 -15.69 -6.08 0.91
C LEU A 163 -16.43 -7.36 0.47
N SER A 164 -16.34 -8.43 1.27
CA SER A 164 -17.03 -9.69 1.02
C SER A 164 -18.55 -9.54 1.02
N ARG A 165 -19.08 -8.67 1.88
CA ARG A 165 -20.51 -8.44 2.03
C ARG A 165 -21.09 -7.53 0.94
N GLU A 166 -20.35 -6.49 0.54
CA GLU A 166 -20.88 -5.38 -0.27
C GLU A 166 -20.53 -5.51 -1.77
N HIS A 167 -19.51 -6.32 -2.12
CA HIS A 167 -18.99 -6.43 -3.48
C HIS A 167 -19.10 -7.85 -4.08
N ASP A 168 -20.18 -8.56 -3.75
CA ASP A 168 -20.40 -9.91 -4.29
C ASP A 168 -20.51 -9.88 -5.82
N GLY A 169 -19.69 -10.67 -6.50
CA GLY A 169 -19.65 -10.76 -7.96
C GLY A 169 -18.89 -9.64 -8.67
N GLN A 170 -18.47 -8.61 -7.96
CA GLN A 170 -17.82 -7.41 -8.52
C GLN A 170 -16.31 -7.57 -8.74
N ARG A 171 -15.75 -6.64 -9.47
CA ARG A 171 -14.32 -6.48 -9.76
C ARG A 171 -13.82 -5.24 -9.04
N VAL A 172 -12.94 -5.42 -8.08
CA VAL A 172 -12.49 -4.34 -7.18
C VAL A 172 -11.01 -4.06 -7.35
N LEU A 173 -10.66 -2.78 -7.42
CA LEU A 173 -9.29 -2.29 -7.41
C LEU A 173 -9.01 -1.57 -6.09
N LEU A 174 -7.93 -1.93 -5.41
CA LEU A 174 -7.44 -1.24 -4.22
C LEU A 174 -6.13 -0.51 -4.53
N VAL A 175 -6.05 0.75 -4.15
CA VAL A 175 -4.79 1.51 -4.18
C VAL A 175 -4.38 1.79 -2.73
N VAL A 176 -3.33 1.10 -2.28
CA VAL A 176 -2.95 1.00 -0.87
C VAL A 176 -1.44 1.14 -0.65
N HIS A 177 -0.94 0.64 0.45
CA HIS A 177 0.42 0.84 0.96
C HIS A 177 1.13 -0.47 1.25
N GLY A 178 2.45 -0.41 1.45
CA GLY A 178 3.27 -1.59 1.68
C GLY A 178 2.88 -2.40 2.91
N GLY A 179 2.64 -1.75 4.04
CA GLY A 179 2.19 -2.40 5.26
C GLY A 179 0.82 -3.05 5.12
N THR A 180 -0.10 -2.34 4.46
CA THR A 180 -1.47 -2.81 4.19
C THR A 180 -1.46 -4.05 3.28
N ILE A 181 -0.64 -4.07 2.21
CA ILE A 181 -0.52 -5.22 1.30
C ILE A 181 -0.04 -6.46 2.06
N ARG A 182 0.94 -6.32 2.95
CA ARG A 182 1.43 -7.43 3.76
C ARG A 182 0.34 -8.03 4.66
N CYS A 183 -0.49 -7.17 5.27
CA CYS A 183 -1.61 -7.62 6.08
C CYS A 183 -2.74 -8.23 5.23
N LEU A 184 -3.02 -7.70 4.03
CA LEU A 184 -3.94 -8.33 3.07
C LEU A 184 -3.47 -9.74 2.71
N ARG A 185 -2.18 -9.92 2.41
CA ARG A 185 -1.59 -11.22 2.10
C ARG A 185 -1.69 -12.18 3.29
N LEU A 186 -1.31 -11.74 4.49
CA LEU A 186 -1.44 -12.52 5.71
C LEU A 186 -2.85 -13.12 5.86
N LEU A 187 -3.88 -12.29 5.68
CA LEU A 187 -5.27 -12.67 5.89
C LEU A 187 -5.81 -13.54 4.75
N LEU A 188 -5.62 -13.11 3.50
CA LEU A 188 -6.15 -13.81 2.32
C LEU A 188 -5.44 -15.14 2.05
N GLU A 189 -4.12 -15.20 2.27
CA GLU A 189 -3.31 -16.40 2.09
C GLU A 189 -3.23 -17.26 3.37
N ARG A 190 -3.88 -16.81 4.47
CA ARG A 190 -3.98 -17.52 5.76
C ARG A 190 -2.62 -17.90 6.34
N TRP A 191 -1.67 -16.96 6.28
CA TRP A 191 -0.34 -17.20 6.82
C TRP A 191 -0.31 -17.15 8.34
N PRO A 192 0.53 -17.96 8.99
CA PRO A 192 0.86 -17.72 10.39
C PRO A 192 1.58 -16.37 10.53
N TYR A 193 1.35 -15.67 11.63
CA TYR A 193 1.89 -14.31 11.83
C TYR A 193 3.43 -14.29 11.88
N GLU A 194 4.08 -15.41 12.25
CA GLU A 194 5.53 -15.58 12.23
C GLU A 194 6.11 -15.39 10.82
N LYS A 195 5.39 -15.86 9.81
CA LYS A 195 5.79 -15.75 8.41
C LYS A 195 5.81 -14.30 7.93
N VAL A 196 5.05 -13.41 8.55
CA VAL A 196 5.06 -11.97 8.20
C VAL A 196 6.44 -11.36 8.40
N SER A 197 7.15 -11.82 9.43
CA SER A 197 8.53 -11.38 9.72
C SER A 197 9.53 -11.79 8.64
N GLU A 198 9.37 -12.98 8.10
CA GLU A 198 10.20 -13.49 7.00
C GLU A 198 9.95 -12.70 5.71
N LEU A 199 8.70 -12.40 5.42
CA LEU A 199 8.30 -11.65 4.24
C LEU A 199 8.71 -10.16 4.25
N PHE A 200 9.02 -9.60 5.41
CA PHE A 200 9.65 -8.28 5.46
C PHE A 200 11.05 -8.28 4.85
N ALA A 201 11.72 -9.43 4.85
CA ALA A 201 13.07 -9.59 4.33
C ALA A 201 13.09 -10.02 2.85
N GLU A 202 12.03 -10.67 2.33
CA GLU A 202 12.08 -11.28 1.00
C GLU A 202 11.83 -10.29 -0.15
N GLU A 203 10.63 -9.90 -0.39
CA GLU A 203 10.29 -8.99 -1.52
C GLU A 203 9.26 -7.95 -1.08
N PRO A 204 9.69 -6.71 -0.76
CA PRO A 204 8.75 -5.66 -0.42
C PRO A 204 7.87 -5.31 -1.63
N PRO A 205 6.59 -4.99 -1.41
CA PRO A 205 5.75 -4.46 -2.49
C PRO A 205 6.44 -3.27 -3.15
N LYS A 206 6.61 -3.29 -4.47
CA LYS A 206 7.20 -2.19 -5.26
C LYS A 206 6.16 -1.08 -5.48
N ASN A 207 6.61 0.14 -5.70
CA ASN A 207 5.70 1.22 -6.12
C ASN A 207 4.98 0.82 -7.42
N CYS A 208 3.68 1.03 -7.50
CA CYS A 208 2.80 0.50 -8.54
C CYS A 208 2.93 -1.02 -8.78
N GLY A 209 3.45 -1.78 -7.81
CA GLY A 209 3.42 -3.24 -7.84
C GLY A 209 1.98 -3.74 -7.71
N VAL A 210 1.58 -4.58 -8.65
CA VAL A 210 0.21 -5.11 -8.78
C VAL A 210 0.15 -6.52 -8.23
N THR A 211 -0.76 -6.75 -7.30
CA THR A 211 -1.05 -8.07 -6.72
C THR A 211 -2.50 -8.43 -7.07
N THR A 212 -2.71 -9.63 -7.59
CA THR A 212 -4.01 -10.04 -8.13
C THR A 212 -4.52 -11.26 -7.40
N TYR A 213 -5.78 -11.20 -6.97
CA TYR A 213 -6.53 -12.32 -6.43
C TYR A 213 -7.77 -12.57 -7.28
N GLU A 214 -8.06 -13.83 -7.55
CA GLU A 214 -9.28 -14.26 -8.22
C GLU A 214 -10.09 -15.18 -7.32
N ARG A 215 -11.41 -15.09 -7.43
CA ARG A 215 -12.30 -15.96 -6.68
C ARG A 215 -12.30 -17.38 -7.26
N SER A 216 -11.96 -18.34 -6.41
CA SER A 216 -12.02 -19.78 -6.76
C SER A 216 -13.46 -20.28 -6.84
N ALA A 217 -13.62 -21.50 -7.34
CA ALA A 217 -14.90 -22.19 -7.36
C ALA A 217 -15.50 -22.40 -5.94
N THR A 218 -14.66 -22.41 -4.92
CA THR A 218 -15.08 -22.51 -3.50
C THR A 218 -15.45 -21.17 -2.87
N GLY A 219 -15.35 -20.06 -3.62
CA GLY A 219 -15.69 -18.71 -3.15
C GLY A 219 -14.56 -17.96 -2.46
N GLU A 220 -13.37 -18.55 -2.32
CA GLU A 220 -12.21 -17.92 -1.70
C GLU A 220 -11.39 -17.11 -2.71
N LEU A 221 -10.88 -15.96 -2.31
CA LEU A 221 -9.89 -15.21 -3.10
C LEU A 221 -8.54 -15.93 -3.03
N ARG A 222 -7.99 -16.30 -4.18
CA ARG A 222 -6.69 -16.94 -4.31
C ARG A 222 -5.71 -16.07 -5.05
N LEU A 223 -4.48 -16.01 -4.55
CA LEU A 223 -3.38 -15.29 -5.19
C LEU A 223 -3.11 -15.86 -6.58
N VAL A 224 -3.15 -14.99 -7.59
CA VAL A 224 -2.78 -15.31 -8.98
C VAL A 224 -1.37 -14.80 -9.28
N GLU A 225 -1.08 -13.57 -8.86
CA GLU A 225 0.22 -12.94 -9.12
C GLU A 225 0.52 -11.92 -8.00
N TYR A 226 1.79 -11.89 -7.56
CA TYR A 226 2.26 -10.96 -6.55
C TYR A 226 3.22 -9.94 -7.11
N ASN A 227 2.99 -8.65 -6.81
CA ASN A 227 3.95 -7.57 -6.96
C ASN A 227 4.48 -7.37 -8.40
N ARG A 228 3.62 -7.60 -9.42
CA ARG A 228 3.97 -7.41 -10.82
C ARG A 228 4.11 -5.91 -11.15
N VAL A 229 5.25 -5.52 -11.70
CA VAL A 229 5.51 -4.16 -12.17
C VAL A 229 5.29 -4.08 -13.67
N TYR A 230 4.54 -3.07 -14.11
CA TYR A 230 4.21 -2.80 -15.52
C TYR A 230 4.82 -1.50 -16.06
N TRP A 231 5.51 -0.75 -15.23
CA TRP A 231 6.16 0.49 -15.62
C TRP A 231 7.65 0.27 -15.82
N THR A 232 8.20 1.05 -16.75
CA THR A 232 9.64 1.20 -16.93
C THR A 232 9.96 2.67 -16.72
N VAL A 233 10.67 3.01 -15.67
CA VAL A 233 11.27 4.35 -15.58
C VAL A 233 12.40 4.37 -16.58
N GLY A 234 12.40 5.32 -17.50
CA GLY A 234 13.55 5.59 -18.32
C GLY A 234 14.74 5.78 -17.40
N SER A 235 15.84 5.08 -17.67
CA SER A 235 17.12 5.39 -17.05
C SER A 235 17.40 6.88 -17.30
N PRO A 236 18.05 7.60 -16.37
CA PRO A 236 18.39 9.01 -16.58
C PRO A 236 19.48 9.19 -17.66
N GLU A 237 19.49 8.35 -18.69
CA GLU A 237 20.34 8.38 -19.87
C GLU A 237 19.44 8.20 -21.11
N ASP A 238 18.70 9.27 -21.45
CA ASP A 238 18.22 9.59 -22.80
C ASP A 238 18.01 11.11 -22.91
#